data_3d7b769e47ec091e69009873c3850a3d
#
_entry.id   3d7b769e47ec091e69009873c3850a3d
#
_cell.length_a   1.000
_cell.length_b   1.000
_cell.length_c   1.000
_cell.angle_alpha   90.00
_cell.angle_beta   90.00
_cell.angle_gamma   90.00
#
_symmetry.space_group_name_H-M   'P 1'
#
loop_
_entity.id
_entity.type
_entity.pdbx_description
1 polymer ?
#
loop_
_entity_poly.entity_id
_entity_poly.type
_entity_poly.pdbx_seq_one_letter_code
_entity_poly.pdbx_strand_id
1 'polypeptide(L)'
;MYMVTHHGLPTSNNPALVLAIDPTVTVMCNGPTKGGAESTLKTLHQIKSLKHMYQLHKNVKLSAELQAPSEFIANTGSTETCKGQWVKAVISPDGSNYTIQIGPDGAKHTYKTRSH
;
A
#
# COMPACT_ATOMS: atom_id res chain seq x y z
N MET A 1 -4.41 8.62 4.35
CA MET A 1 -4.16 7.23 3.90
C MET A 1 -5.28 6.80 2.97
N TYR A 2 -4.96 6.08 1.90
CA TYR A 2 -5.92 5.45 0.98
C TYR A 2 -5.75 3.94 1.00
N MET A 3 -6.81 3.22 1.37
CA MET A 3 -6.87 1.78 1.19
C MET A 3 -7.18 1.49 -0.27
N VAL A 4 -6.22 0.89 -0.99
CA VAL A 4 -6.39 0.57 -2.41
C VAL A 4 -7.47 -0.49 -2.54
N THR A 5 -8.55 -0.16 -3.22
CA THR A 5 -9.77 -0.97 -3.28
C THR A 5 -9.60 -2.20 -4.18
N HIS A 6 -10.44 -3.21 -3.97
CA HIS A 6 -10.53 -4.42 -4.79
C HIS A 6 -9.15 -5.04 -5.09
N HIS A 7 -8.31 -5.16 -4.04
CA HIS A 7 -6.95 -5.74 -4.11
C HIS A 7 -6.02 -5.05 -5.14
N GLY A 8 -6.30 -3.81 -5.54
CA GLY A 8 -5.54 -3.11 -6.57
C GLY A 8 -5.91 -3.50 -8.00
N LEU A 9 -7.13 -3.96 -8.24
CA LEU A 9 -7.64 -4.15 -9.60
C LEU A 9 -8.10 -2.80 -10.21
N PRO A 10 -7.98 -2.63 -11.54
CA PRO A 10 -8.26 -1.34 -12.19
C PRO A 10 -9.75 -0.96 -12.17
N THR A 11 -10.64 -1.93 -12.05
CA THR A 11 -12.10 -1.72 -12.03
C THR A 11 -12.60 -0.81 -10.91
N SER A 12 -11.86 -0.68 -9.82
CA SER A 12 -12.25 0.10 -8.65
C SER A 12 -11.28 1.25 -8.33
N ASN A 13 -10.16 1.34 -9.02
CA ASN A 13 -9.11 2.33 -8.78
C ASN A 13 -9.03 3.31 -9.96
N ASN A 14 -10.14 4.00 -10.21
CA ASN A 14 -10.20 5.00 -11.28
C ASN A 14 -9.10 6.07 -11.08
N PRO A 15 -8.22 6.32 -12.07
CA PRO A 15 -7.13 7.28 -11.94
C PRO A 15 -7.59 8.68 -11.51
N ALA A 16 -8.70 9.19 -12.08
CA ALA A 16 -9.21 10.51 -11.71
C ALA A 16 -9.57 10.60 -10.22
N LEU A 17 -10.20 9.55 -9.67
CA LEU A 17 -10.53 9.48 -8.24
C LEU A 17 -9.28 9.38 -7.37
N VAL A 18 -8.38 8.46 -7.69
CA VAL A 18 -7.16 8.21 -6.91
C VAL A 18 -6.29 9.46 -6.87
N LEU A 19 -6.10 10.12 -8.01
CA LEU A 19 -5.29 11.34 -8.10
C LEU A 19 -5.97 12.54 -7.42
N ALA A 20 -7.30 12.62 -7.43
CA ALA A 20 -8.04 13.67 -6.70
C ALA A 20 -7.95 13.50 -5.18
N ILE A 21 -7.94 12.26 -4.67
CA ILE A 21 -7.70 11.98 -3.23
C ILE A 21 -6.28 12.39 -2.84
N ASP A 22 -5.32 12.25 -3.73
CA ASP A 22 -3.89 12.59 -3.53
C ASP A 22 -3.35 12.13 -2.17
N PRO A 23 -3.40 10.84 -1.83
CA PRO A 23 -3.07 10.35 -0.50
C PRO A 23 -1.57 10.40 -0.22
N THR A 24 -1.21 10.66 1.04
CA THR A 24 0.18 10.58 1.52
C THR A 24 0.72 9.15 1.58
N VAL A 25 -0.18 8.20 1.84
CA VAL A 25 0.14 6.77 1.96
C VAL A 25 -0.94 5.95 1.32
N THR A 26 -0.54 4.90 0.60
CA THR A 26 -1.45 3.87 0.10
C THR A 26 -1.15 2.52 0.75
N VAL A 27 -2.18 1.73 1.01
CA VAL A 27 -2.08 0.35 1.50
C VAL A 27 -2.88 -0.55 0.58
N MET A 28 -2.25 -1.57 0.02
CA MET A 28 -2.86 -2.50 -0.92
C MET A 28 -2.89 -3.92 -0.34
N CYS A 29 -4.07 -4.50 -0.25
CA CYS A 29 -4.28 -5.88 0.19
C CYS A 29 -4.27 -6.84 -1.02
N ASN A 30 -3.12 -6.99 -1.68
CA ASN A 30 -2.94 -7.86 -2.84
C ASN A 30 -2.34 -9.22 -2.44
N GLY A 31 -2.54 -10.21 -3.28
CA GLY A 31 -1.85 -11.51 -3.20
C GLY A 31 -0.61 -11.57 -4.10
N PRO A 32 0.12 -12.70 -4.10
CA PRO A 32 1.32 -12.88 -4.92
C PRO A 32 1.02 -12.93 -6.42
N THR A 33 -0.18 -13.30 -6.81
CA THR A 33 -0.60 -13.42 -8.23
C THR A 33 -1.94 -12.76 -8.51
N LYS A 34 -2.65 -12.30 -7.48
CA LYS A 34 -3.99 -11.71 -7.57
C LYS A 34 -3.96 -10.28 -7.03
N GLY A 35 -4.51 -9.38 -7.79
CA GLY A 35 -4.49 -7.95 -7.45
C GLY A 35 -3.16 -7.28 -7.79
N GLY A 36 -3.01 -6.03 -7.39
CA GLY A 36 -1.82 -5.24 -7.71
C GLY A 36 -1.60 -5.11 -9.22
N ALA A 37 -2.66 -4.77 -9.97
CA ALA A 37 -2.57 -4.64 -11.41
C ALA A 37 -1.56 -3.55 -11.81
N GLU A 38 -0.83 -3.78 -12.89
CA GLU A 38 0.18 -2.86 -13.40
C GLU A 38 -0.37 -1.44 -13.62
N SER A 39 -1.57 -1.33 -14.21
CA SER A 39 -2.22 -0.03 -14.44
C SER A 39 -2.56 0.70 -13.13
N THR A 40 -2.99 -0.01 -12.09
CA THR A 40 -3.23 0.56 -10.77
C THR A 40 -1.93 1.06 -10.15
N LEU A 41 -0.88 0.25 -10.16
CA LEU A 41 0.43 0.64 -9.63
C LEU A 41 0.98 1.88 -10.36
N LYS A 42 0.89 1.92 -11.69
CA LYS A 42 1.26 3.11 -12.48
C LYS A 42 0.47 4.36 -12.07
N THR A 43 -0.81 4.21 -11.75
CA THR A 43 -1.62 5.33 -11.22
C THR A 43 -1.14 5.77 -9.85
N LEU A 44 -0.84 4.82 -8.94
CA LEU A 44 -0.33 5.16 -7.61
C LEU A 44 0.99 5.92 -7.67
N HIS A 45 1.89 5.59 -8.58
CA HIS A 45 3.15 6.31 -8.79
C HIS A 45 2.96 7.76 -9.30
N GLN A 46 1.79 8.12 -9.81
CA GLN A 46 1.49 9.50 -10.25
C GLN A 46 0.97 10.39 -9.12
N ILE A 47 0.71 9.84 -7.94
CA ILE A 47 0.21 10.59 -6.78
C ILE A 47 1.29 11.55 -6.29
N LYS A 48 1.01 12.84 -6.29
CA LYS A 48 1.99 13.89 -5.97
C LYS A 48 2.41 13.90 -4.51
N SER A 49 1.46 13.66 -3.60
CA SER A 49 1.71 13.65 -2.15
C SER A 49 2.16 12.30 -1.60
N LEU A 50 2.32 11.28 -2.44
CA LEU A 50 2.66 9.93 -2.00
C LEU A 50 4.06 9.90 -1.38
N LYS A 51 4.13 9.47 -0.13
CA LYS A 51 5.40 9.21 0.57
C LYS A 51 5.76 7.74 0.52
N HIS A 52 4.78 6.88 0.86
CA HIS A 52 5.00 5.43 0.86
C HIS A 52 3.78 4.68 0.34
N MET A 53 4.06 3.62 -0.38
CA MET A 53 3.11 2.64 -0.85
C MET A 53 3.37 1.33 -0.11
N TYR A 54 2.38 0.78 0.58
CA TYR A 54 2.46 -0.51 1.25
C TYR A 54 1.71 -1.57 0.46
N GLN A 55 2.29 -2.74 0.35
CA GLN A 55 1.67 -3.91 -0.25
C GLN A 55 1.63 -5.06 0.75
N LEU A 56 0.54 -5.82 0.77
CA LEU A 56 0.45 -7.03 1.59
C LEU A 56 1.37 -8.13 1.05
N HIS A 57 1.49 -8.21 -0.27
CA HIS A 57 2.34 -9.20 -0.91
C HIS A 57 3.07 -8.62 -2.14
N LYS A 58 4.28 -9.12 -2.38
CA LYS A 58 4.97 -8.90 -3.66
C LYS A 58 4.19 -9.61 -4.76
N ASN A 59 3.83 -8.90 -5.83
CA ASN A 59 3.26 -9.53 -7.01
C ASN A 59 4.40 -10.14 -7.85
N VAL A 60 4.43 -11.47 -7.94
CA VAL A 60 5.50 -12.20 -8.61
C VAL A 60 5.50 -12.08 -10.14
N LYS A 61 4.44 -11.52 -10.72
CA LYS A 61 4.28 -11.31 -12.17
C LYS A 61 4.77 -9.94 -12.64
N LEU A 62 5.12 -9.05 -11.73
CA LEU A 62 5.49 -7.67 -12.05
C LEU A 62 6.93 -7.36 -11.68
N SER A 63 7.52 -6.41 -12.39
CA SER A 63 8.86 -5.92 -12.09
C SER A 63 8.91 -5.20 -10.72
N ALA A 64 10.09 -5.16 -10.13
CA ALA A 64 10.29 -4.54 -8.81
C ALA A 64 10.04 -3.02 -8.85
N GLU A 65 10.33 -2.37 -9.96
CA GLU A 65 10.21 -0.90 -10.12
C GLU A 65 8.77 -0.41 -10.05
N LEU A 66 7.81 -1.28 -10.40
CA LEU A 66 6.39 -0.96 -10.33
C LEU A 66 5.81 -1.11 -8.92
N GLN A 67 6.44 -1.92 -8.09
CA GLN A 67 5.95 -2.26 -6.77
C GLN A 67 6.52 -1.33 -5.70
N ALA A 68 6.01 -1.46 -4.48
CA ALA A 68 6.62 -0.82 -3.32
C ALA A 68 8.06 -1.33 -3.12
N PRO A 69 8.97 -0.53 -2.56
CA PRO A 69 10.23 -1.03 -2.04
C PRO A 69 10.02 -2.20 -1.07
N SER A 70 10.95 -3.15 -1.04
CA SER A 70 10.79 -4.41 -0.29
C SER A 70 10.49 -4.21 1.21
N GLU A 71 11.01 -3.15 1.82
CA GLU A 71 10.73 -2.79 3.21
C GLU A 71 9.27 -2.37 3.47
N PHE A 72 8.52 -2.03 2.41
CA PHE A 72 7.09 -1.69 2.48
C PHE A 72 6.18 -2.79 1.94
N ILE A 73 6.73 -3.98 1.68
CA ILE A 73 5.98 -5.18 1.30
C ILE A 73 5.98 -6.17 2.45
N ALA A 74 4.79 -6.51 2.97
CA ALA A 74 4.69 -7.38 4.15
C ALA A 74 5.18 -8.82 3.89
N ASN A 75 4.89 -9.36 2.70
CA ASN A 75 5.23 -10.73 2.34
C ASN A 75 5.93 -10.76 0.98
N THR A 76 7.24 -11.02 1.00
CA THR A 76 8.08 -11.04 -0.21
C THR A 76 8.40 -12.46 -0.70
N GLY A 77 8.13 -13.48 0.10
CA GLY A 77 8.36 -14.88 -0.22
C GLY A 77 7.32 -15.47 -1.19
N SER A 78 7.54 -16.72 -1.58
CA SER A 78 6.55 -17.49 -2.33
C SER A 78 5.30 -17.79 -1.48
N THR A 79 4.22 -18.25 -2.11
CA THR A 79 3.01 -18.66 -1.39
C THR A 79 3.29 -19.73 -0.33
N GLU A 80 4.20 -20.66 -0.61
CA GLU A 80 4.58 -21.75 0.27
C GLU A 80 5.43 -21.31 1.48
N THR A 81 6.23 -20.25 1.30
CA THR A 81 7.10 -19.70 2.34
C THR A 81 6.54 -18.44 2.99
N CYS A 82 5.33 -18.05 2.64
CA CYS A 82 4.67 -16.86 3.16
C CYS A 82 4.41 -17.00 4.67
N LYS A 83 4.95 -16.06 5.47
CA LYS A 83 4.74 -16.02 6.92
C LYS A 83 3.42 -15.37 7.34
N GLY A 84 2.63 -14.88 6.40
CA GLY A 84 1.35 -14.20 6.69
C GLY A 84 1.51 -12.90 7.48
N GLN A 85 2.57 -12.14 7.22
CA GLN A 85 2.79 -10.85 7.88
C GLN A 85 1.65 -9.89 7.50
N TRP A 86 1.17 -9.17 8.50
CA TRP A 86 0.11 -8.17 8.36
C TRP A 86 0.67 -6.74 8.17
N VAL A 87 -0.16 -5.87 7.64
CA VAL A 87 0.04 -4.42 7.66
C VAL A 87 -1.00 -3.82 8.61
N LYS A 88 -0.56 -3.14 9.66
CA LYS A 88 -1.41 -2.54 10.69
C LYS A 88 -1.32 -1.02 10.61
N ALA A 89 -2.48 -0.38 10.52
CA ALA A 89 -2.60 1.07 10.67
C ALA A 89 -3.28 1.39 12.00
N VAL A 90 -2.74 2.35 12.75
CA VAL A 90 -3.30 2.84 14.02
C VAL A 90 -3.41 4.35 13.93
N ILE A 91 -4.62 4.88 14.13
CA ILE A 91 -4.90 6.32 14.15
C ILE A 91 -4.79 6.81 15.59
N SER A 92 -4.15 7.96 15.81
CA SER A 92 -4.11 8.60 17.12
C SER A 92 -5.52 9.00 17.59
N PRO A 93 -5.79 9.02 18.91
CA PRO A 93 -7.13 9.33 19.41
C PRO A 93 -7.66 10.70 18.98
N ASP A 94 -6.78 11.67 18.77
CA ASP A 94 -7.11 13.02 18.29
C ASP A 94 -7.18 13.12 16.75
N GLY A 95 -6.92 12.02 16.04
CA GLY A 95 -6.90 11.98 14.58
C GLY A 95 -5.76 12.74 13.91
N SER A 96 -4.81 13.32 14.67
CA SER A 96 -3.76 14.18 14.11
C SER A 96 -2.69 13.44 13.33
N ASN A 97 -2.53 12.15 13.61
CA ASN A 97 -1.55 11.30 12.94
C ASN A 97 -2.01 9.83 12.89
N TYR A 98 -1.31 9.05 12.12
CA TYR A 98 -1.47 7.59 12.07
C TYR A 98 -0.11 6.92 11.87
N THR A 99 0.02 5.71 12.40
CA THR A 99 1.20 4.87 12.23
C THR A 99 0.88 3.67 11.38
N ILE A 100 1.85 3.22 10.57
CA ILE A 100 1.78 1.96 9.84
C ILE A 100 2.97 1.09 10.22
N GLN A 101 2.70 -0.19 10.43
CA GLN A 101 3.68 -1.20 10.81
C GLN A 101 3.42 -2.49 10.04
N ILE A 102 4.49 -3.16 9.61
CA ILE A 102 4.44 -4.48 9.00
C ILE A 102 4.90 -5.51 10.04
N GLY A 103 4.04 -6.48 10.32
CA GLY A 103 4.35 -7.54 11.29
C GLY A 103 4.68 -7.02 12.69
N PRO A 104 4.93 -7.91 13.65
CA PRO A 104 5.16 -7.53 15.05
C PRO A 104 6.49 -6.79 15.25
N ASP A 105 7.50 -7.12 14.46
CA ASP A 105 8.88 -6.63 14.62
C ASP A 105 9.25 -5.52 13.62
N GLY A 106 8.34 -5.15 12.71
CA GLY A 106 8.58 -4.12 11.71
C GLY A 106 8.63 -2.72 12.29
N ALA A 107 9.38 -1.83 11.64
CA ALA A 107 9.45 -0.43 12.01
C ALA A 107 8.08 0.24 11.94
N LYS A 108 7.81 1.15 12.88
CA LYS A 108 6.61 1.99 12.87
C LYS A 108 6.90 3.29 12.14
N HIS A 109 6.16 3.56 11.08
CA HIS A 109 6.23 4.80 10.34
C HIS A 109 5.04 5.69 10.69
N THR A 110 5.30 6.92 11.14
CA THR A 110 4.26 7.87 11.54
C THR A 110 4.05 8.93 10.47
N TYR A 111 2.80 9.22 10.18
CA TYR A 111 2.36 10.19 9.19
C TYR A 111 1.36 11.16 9.81
N LYS A 112 1.48 12.45 9.48
CA LYS A 112 0.48 13.45 9.86
C LYS A 112 -0.77 13.30 8.99
N THR A 113 -1.92 13.42 9.61
CA THR A 113 -3.19 13.59 8.90
C THR A 113 -3.20 14.96 8.24
N ARG A 114 -3.69 15.06 7.01
CA ARG A 114 -3.89 16.34 6.36
C ARG A 114 -5.24 16.91 6.78
N SER A 115 -5.23 18.17 7.21
CA SER A 115 -6.46 18.97 7.31
C SER A 115 -6.89 19.38 5.91
N HIS A 116 -8.13 19.24 5.60
CA HIS A 116 -8.75 19.73 4.39
C HIS A 116 -9.30 21.14 4.59
#